data_1105a5a6980dd02e54e76b332bd770d8
#
_entry.id   1105a5a6980dd02e54e76b332bd770d8
#
_cell.length_a   1.000
_cell.length_b   1.000
_cell.length_c   1.000
_cell.angle_alpha   90.00
_cell.angle_beta   90.00
_cell.angle_gamma   90.00
#
_symmetry.space_group_name_H-M   'P 1'
#
loop_
_entity.id
_entity.type
_entity.pdbx_description
1 polymer ?
#
loop_
_entity_poly.entity_id
_entity_poly.type
_entity_poly.pdbx_seq_one_letter_code
_entity_poly.pdbx_strand_id
1 'polypeptide(L)'
;QVENTCLAVTSFDILMRNKVMRYKEKDDARIEQAVRSGLLDFSWEGRMEEIAPDLYVDGAHNPEAIECYCRTLRTLYTEKKKILVFAAVKDKDYDTMIRDLTEELSFEKIIVTSVDNKRKAPVSLIADRFQKYTGHVVEAYEDIAEAMDAAIRYKEQITDSAVYCVGSLYLVGEVKCWLQKRKERSANMEE
;
A
#
# COMPACT_ATOMS: atom_id res chain seq x y z
N GLN A 1 10.84 5.61 3.60
CA GLN A 1 10.38 6.45 4.74
C GLN A 1 11.55 7.01 5.56
N VAL A 2 12.60 6.21 5.83
CA VAL A 2 13.77 6.69 6.62
C VAL A 2 14.39 7.94 6.00
N GLU A 3 14.64 7.94 4.69
CA GLU A 3 15.21 9.09 3.97
C GLU A 3 14.33 10.34 4.07
N ASN A 4 13.02 10.18 3.91
CA ASN A 4 12.06 11.28 4.05
C ASN A 4 12.02 11.81 5.49
N THR A 5 12.10 10.93 6.48
CA THR A 5 12.18 11.30 7.90
C THR A 5 13.47 12.06 8.18
N CYS A 6 14.61 11.59 7.69
CA CYS A 6 15.89 12.28 7.83
C CYS A 6 15.84 13.67 7.20
N LEU A 7 15.25 13.79 5.99
CA LEU A 7 15.09 15.09 5.32
C LEU A 7 14.21 16.04 6.13
N ALA A 8 13.08 15.55 6.65
CA ALA A 8 12.17 16.36 7.46
C ALA A 8 12.83 16.85 8.76
N VAL A 9 13.52 15.96 9.49
CA VAL A 9 14.22 16.31 10.73
C VAL A 9 15.37 17.28 10.45
N THR A 10 16.15 17.06 9.38
CA THR A 10 17.24 17.98 8.99
C THR A 10 16.69 19.34 8.60
N SER A 11 15.60 19.40 7.83
CA SER A 11 14.96 20.66 7.46
C SER A 11 14.46 21.40 8.70
N PHE A 12 13.84 20.70 9.64
CA PHE A 12 13.41 21.28 10.90
C PHE A 12 14.59 21.86 11.69
N ASP A 13 15.69 21.11 11.86
CA ASP A 13 16.89 21.57 12.56
C ASP A 13 17.49 22.84 11.91
N ILE A 14 17.58 22.87 10.56
CA ILE A 14 18.05 24.05 9.84
C ILE A 14 17.14 25.27 10.08
N LEU A 15 15.83 25.10 10.03
CA LEU A 15 14.86 26.17 10.27
C LEU A 15 14.94 26.71 11.69
N MET A 16 15.17 25.83 12.67
CA MET A 16 15.36 26.20 14.08
C MET A 16 16.65 26.99 14.27
N ARG A 17 17.78 26.49 13.76
CA ARG A 17 19.11 27.15 13.88
C ARG A 17 19.13 28.54 13.21
N ASN A 18 18.47 28.69 12.07
CA ASN A 18 18.37 29.95 11.36
C ASN A 18 17.28 30.90 11.91
N LYS A 19 16.61 30.53 13.01
CA LYS A 19 15.55 31.33 13.67
C LYS A 19 14.39 31.68 12.76
N VAL A 20 14.17 30.91 11.69
CA VAL A 20 13.05 31.07 10.78
C VAL A 20 11.76 30.63 11.49
N MET A 21 11.83 29.58 12.29
CA MET A 21 10.73 29.16 13.17
C MET A 21 10.96 29.71 14.57
N ARG A 22 9.92 30.33 15.15
CA ARG A 22 9.95 30.79 16.54
C ARG A 22 9.27 29.72 17.39
N TYR A 23 10.06 29.01 18.17
CA TYR A 23 9.56 28.08 19.16
C TYR A 23 9.53 28.76 20.54
N LYS A 24 8.49 28.51 21.34
CA LYS A 24 8.40 29.07 22.70
C LYS A 24 9.29 28.34 23.70
N GLU A 25 9.55 27.07 23.42
CA GLU A 25 10.40 26.23 24.25
C GLU A 25 11.87 26.47 23.91
N LYS A 26 12.69 26.62 24.94
CA LYS A 26 14.14 26.84 24.81
C LYS A 26 14.97 25.64 25.29
N ASP A 27 14.28 24.59 25.74
CA ASP A 27 14.94 23.37 26.21
C ASP A 27 15.08 22.38 25.04
N ASP A 28 16.32 22.20 24.60
CA ASP A 28 16.66 21.31 23.48
C ASP A 28 16.21 19.85 23.73
N ALA A 29 16.25 19.37 24.99
CA ALA A 29 15.78 18.02 25.33
C ALA A 29 14.28 17.86 25.13
N ARG A 30 13.50 18.88 25.44
CA ARG A 30 12.05 18.87 25.18
C ARG A 30 11.71 18.96 23.71
N ILE A 31 12.50 19.71 22.93
CA ILE A 31 12.35 19.80 21.49
C ILE A 31 12.64 18.41 20.86
N GLU A 32 13.72 17.77 21.26
CA GLU A 32 14.07 16.43 20.81
C GLU A 32 12.98 15.41 21.17
N GLN A 33 12.46 15.43 22.37
CA GLN A 33 11.37 14.57 22.80
C GLN A 33 10.10 14.80 21.98
N ALA A 34 9.73 16.05 21.71
CA ALA A 34 8.57 16.39 20.90
C ALA A 34 8.70 15.90 19.45
N VAL A 35 9.91 16.03 18.85
CA VAL A 35 10.21 15.50 17.52
C VAL A 35 10.09 13.97 17.52
N ARG A 36 10.66 13.28 18.51
CA ARG A 36 10.57 11.82 18.63
C ARG A 36 9.12 11.35 18.77
N SER A 37 8.35 11.98 19.65
CA SER A 37 6.93 11.64 19.82
C SER A 37 6.14 11.90 18.54
N GLY A 38 6.33 13.05 17.90
CA GLY A 38 5.66 13.35 16.62
C GLY A 38 6.01 12.38 15.49
N LEU A 39 7.24 11.85 15.47
CA LEU A 39 7.63 10.82 14.50
C LEU A 39 7.03 9.45 14.81
N LEU A 40 6.87 9.09 16.09
CA LEU A 40 6.24 7.83 16.50
C LEU A 40 4.74 7.81 16.23
N ASP A 41 4.09 8.96 16.43
CA ASP A 41 2.64 9.12 16.21
C ASP A 41 2.28 9.40 14.74
N PHE A 42 3.31 9.59 13.90
CA PHE A 42 3.11 9.93 12.50
C PHE A 42 2.65 8.72 11.68
N SER A 43 1.46 8.82 11.12
CA SER A 43 0.97 7.88 10.12
C SER A 43 0.68 8.61 8.80
N TRP A 44 0.94 7.95 7.69
CA TRP A 44 0.59 8.49 6.37
C TRP A 44 -0.32 7.50 5.65
N GLU A 45 -1.53 7.92 5.39
CA GLU A 45 -2.51 7.08 4.71
C GLU A 45 -2.00 6.56 3.36
N GLY A 46 -2.26 5.28 3.10
CA GLY A 46 -1.82 4.62 1.87
C GLY A 46 -0.31 4.46 1.73
N ARG A 47 0.43 4.34 2.84
CA ARG A 47 1.84 3.96 2.87
C ARG A 47 2.06 2.78 3.79
N MET A 48 2.04 1.57 3.22
CA MET A 48 2.06 0.31 3.98
C MET A 48 1.09 0.35 5.18
N GLU A 49 -0.08 0.93 4.94
CA GLU A 49 -1.10 1.12 5.96
C GLU A 49 -1.88 -0.17 6.18
N GLU A 50 -1.90 -0.66 7.40
CA GLU A 50 -2.75 -1.76 7.81
C GLU A 50 -4.15 -1.22 8.15
N ILE A 51 -5.12 -1.44 7.27
CA ILE A 51 -6.50 -0.93 7.39
C ILE A 51 -7.45 -1.92 8.09
N ALA A 52 -7.04 -3.17 8.18
CA ALA A 52 -7.66 -4.25 8.93
C ALA A 52 -6.61 -5.33 9.20
N PRO A 53 -6.82 -6.27 10.14
CA PRO A 53 -5.85 -7.33 10.42
C PRO A 53 -5.41 -8.06 9.16
N ASP A 54 -4.10 -7.96 8.84
CA ASP A 54 -3.47 -8.56 7.67
C ASP A 54 -4.03 -8.08 6.32
N LEU A 55 -4.50 -6.84 6.27
CA LEU A 55 -4.92 -6.17 5.05
C LEU A 55 -4.19 -4.83 4.94
N TYR A 56 -3.25 -4.76 4.00
CA TYR A 56 -2.36 -3.62 3.79
C TYR A 56 -2.67 -2.92 2.48
N VAL A 57 -2.60 -1.59 2.49
CA VAL A 57 -2.73 -0.77 1.30
C VAL A 57 -1.50 0.12 1.12
N ASP A 58 -1.02 0.24 -0.11
CA ASP A 58 0.07 1.15 -0.47
C ASP A 58 -0.21 1.87 -1.78
N GLY A 59 0.04 3.16 -1.80
CA GLY A 59 -0.17 4.03 -2.96
C GLY A 59 0.98 4.05 -3.97
N ALA A 60 1.92 3.11 -3.92
CA ALA A 60 2.97 3.00 -4.94
C ALA A 60 2.35 2.78 -6.32
N HIS A 61 2.71 3.64 -7.28
CA HIS A 61 2.07 3.70 -8.60
C HIS A 61 3.05 4.09 -9.72
N ASN A 62 4.34 3.94 -9.49
CA ASN A 62 5.42 4.06 -10.47
C ASN A 62 6.55 3.09 -10.11
N PRO A 63 7.51 2.80 -11.02
CA PRO A 63 8.58 1.83 -10.78
C PRO A 63 9.39 2.13 -9.51
N GLU A 64 9.82 3.37 -9.29
CA GLU A 64 10.63 3.75 -8.13
C GLU A 64 9.89 3.50 -6.80
N ALA A 65 8.58 3.81 -6.76
CA ALA A 65 7.77 3.55 -5.58
C ALA A 65 7.55 2.04 -5.36
N ILE A 66 7.41 1.26 -6.43
CA ILE A 66 7.31 -0.21 -6.34
C ILE A 66 8.63 -0.82 -5.85
N GLU A 67 9.78 -0.33 -6.30
CA GLU A 67 11.08 -0.77 -5.75
C GLU A 67 11.16 -0.55 -4.22
N CYS A 68 10.77 0.64 -3.76
CA CYS A 68 10.72 0.95 -2.33
C CYS A 68 9.72 0.06 -1.57
N TYR A 69 8.56 -0.22 -2.18
CA TYR A 69 7.54 -1.12 -1.65
C TYR A 69 8.07 -2.55 -1.52
N CYS A 70 8.70 -3.10 -2.56
CA CYS A 70 9.31 -4.43 -2.54
C CYS A 70 10.38 -4.55 -1.45
N ARG A 71 11.24 -3.54 -1.33
CA ARG A 71 12.26 -3.48 -0.27
C ARG A 71 11.63 -3.51 1.12
N THR A 72 10.54 -2.78 1.33
CA THR A 72 9.80 -2.75 2.59
C THR A 72 9.21 -4.12 2.93
N LEU A 73 8.55 -4.76 1.96
CA LEU A 73 7.97 -6.10 2.17
C LEU A 73 9.02 -7.16 2.47
N ARG A 74 10.17 -7.11 1.80
CA ARG A 74 11.27 -8.04 2.07
C ARG A 74 11.92 -7.84 3.44
N THR A 75 11.89 -6.63 3.97
CA THR A 75 12.57 -6.31 5.22
C THR A 75 11.67 -6.50 6.44
N LEU A 76 10.41 -6.10 6.35
CA LEU A 76 9.51 -6.00 7.49
C LEU A 76 8.38 -7.03 7.50
N TYR A 77 8.09 -7.65 6.35
CA TYR A 77 6.93 -8.54 6.17
C TYR A 77 7.33 -9.87 5.54
N THR A 78 8.41 -10.46 6.03
CA THR A 78 9.03 -11.67 5.44
C THR A 78 8.24 -12.93 5.69
N GLU A 79 7.56 -13.04 6.83
CA GLU A 79 7.02 -14.32 7.31
C GLU A 79 5.65 -14.68 6.74
N LYS A 80 4.87 -13.66 6.29
CA LYS A 80 3.53 -13.93 5.79
C LYS A 80 3.50 -14.23 4.30
N LYS A 81 2.69 -15.21 3.93
CA LYS A 81 2.34 -15.50 2.54
C LYS A 81 1.57 -14.33 1.95
N LYS A 82 1.90 -13.94 0.74
CA LYS A 82 1.40 -12.71 0.14
C LYS A 82 0.31 -12.98 -0.88
N ILE A 83 -0.84 -12.35 -0.68
CA ILE A 83 -1.94 -12.27 -1.65
C ILE A 83 -1.92 -10.85 -2.21
N LEU A 84 -1.65 -10.70 -3.49
CA LEU A 84 -1.58 -9.40 -4.15
C LEU A 84 -2.94 -9.02 -4.74
N VAL A 85 -3.39 -7.80 -4.47
CA VAL A 85 -4.44 -7.12 -5.23
C VAL A 85 -3.81 -5.93 -5.95
N PHE A 86 -3.89 -5.91 -7.26
CA PHE A 86 -3.22 -4.91 -8.09
C PHE A 86 -4.18 -4.22 -9.05
N ALA A 87 -4.04 -2.91 -9.16
CA ALA A 87 -4.69 -2.13 -10.21
C ALA A 87 -3.77 -0.98 -10.66
N ALA A 88 -3.87 -0.57 -11.90
CA ALA A 88 -3.09 0.53 -12.43
C ALA A 88 -3.90 1.42 -13.38
N VAL A 89 -3.38 2.61 -13.64
CA VAL A 89 -3.89 3.50 -14.69
C VAL A 89 -2.99 3.40 -15.93
N LYS A 90 -3.58 3.56 -17.12
CA LYS A 90 -2.94 3.30 -18.42
C LYS A 90 -1.76 4.21 -18.77
N ASP A 91 -1.66 5.37 -18.11
CA ASP A 91 -0.61 6.35 -18.29
C ASP A 91 0.63 6.11 -17.39
N LYS A 92 0.64 5.00 -16.64
CA LYS A 92 1.77 4.58 -15.84
C LYS A 92 2.52 3.40 -16.48
N ASP A 93 3.79 3.29 -16.18
CA ASP A 93 4.63 2.17 -16.59
C ASP A 93 4.33 0.94 -15.71
N TYR A 94 3.11 0.41 -15.86
CA TYR A 94 2.69 -0.77 -15.08
C TYR A 94 3.41 -2.05 -15.53
N ASP A 95 3.98 -2.10 -16.72
CA ASP A 95 4.76 -3.26 -17.17
C ASP A 95 6.04 -3.42 -16.33
N THR A 96 6.80 -2.35 -16.16
CA THR A 96 7.96 -2.32 -15.25
C THR A 96 7.55 -2.58 -13.80
N MET A 97 6.47 -1.97 -13.33
CA MET A 97 5.96 -2.20 -11.97
C MET A 97 5.64 -3.68 -11.71
N ILE A 98 4.99 -4.36 -12.66
CA ILE A 98 4.63 -5.77 -12.55
C ILE A 98 5.87 -6.66 -12.58
N ARG A 99 6.81 -6.38 -13.49
CA ARG A 99 8.08 -7.10 -13.55
C ARG A 99 8.82 -7.01 -12.22
N ASP A 100 9.00 -5.80 -11.69
CA ASP A 100 9.74 -5.58 -10.45
C ASP A 100 9.04 -6.26 -9.26
N LEU A 101 7.69 -6.22 -9.17
CA LEU A 101 6.94 -6.94 -8.16
C LEU A 101 7.18 -8.46 -8.21
N THR A 102 7.18 -9.03 -9.42
CA THR A 102 7.26 -10.49 -9.62
C THR A 102 8.69 -11.03 -9.55
N GLU A 103 9.69 -10.21 -9.86
CA GLU A 103 11.10 -10.54 -9.69
C GLU A 103 11.54 -10.48 -8.23
N GLU A 104 10.99 -9.52 -7.46
CA GLU A 104 11.42 -9.23 -6.10
C GLU A 104 10.60 -9.96 -5.02
N LEU A 105 9.36 -10.38 -5.31
CA LEU A 105 8.43 -10.96 -4.36
C LEU A 105 7.75 -12.22 -4.90
N SER A 106 7.50 -13.17 -4.00
CA SER A 106 6.67 -14.33 -4.31
C SER A 106 5.25 -14.11 -3.78
N PHE A 107 4.25 -14.44 -4.60
CA PHE A 107 2.85 -14.32 -4.25
C PHE A 107 2.16 -15.69 -4.34
N GLU A 108 1.35 -16.03 -3.34
CA GLU A 108 0.49 -17.23 -3.35
C GLU A 108 -0.70 -17.04 -4.29
N LYS A 109 -1.20 -15.81 -4.37
CA LYS A 109 -2.28 -15.41 -5.26
C LYS A 109 -2.03 -14.00 -5.80
N ILE A 110 -2.39 -13.81 -7.06
CA ILE A 110 -2.40 -12.50 -7.72
C ILE A 110 -3.80 -12.25 -8.25
N ILE A 111 -4.37 -11.16 -7.82
CA ILE A 111 -5.70 -10.68 -8.19
C ILE A 111 -5.53 -9.30 -8.82
N VAL A 112 -6.03 -9.15 -10.04
CA VAL A 112 -6.01 -7.87 -10.75
C VAL A 112 -7.43 -7.32 -10.78
N THR A 113 -7.55 -6.01 -10.53
CA THR A 113 -8.84 -5.35 -10.58
C THR A 113 -8.78 -4.01 -11.31
N SER A 114 -9.94 -3.47 -11.59
CA SER A 114 -10.13 -2.15 -12.16
C SER A 114 -10.23 -1.09 -11.05
N VAL A 115 -10.00 0.17 -11.40
CA VAL A 115 -10.30 1.33 -10.56
C VAL A 115 -11.35 2.21 -11.26
N ASP A 116 -12.21 2.87 -10.49
CA ASP A 116 -13.20 3.80 -11.05
C ASP A 116 -12.53 5.11 -11.49
N ASN A 117 -11.84 5.02 -12.63
CA ASN A 117 -11.15 6.14 -13.23
C ASN A 117 -11.17 6.02 -14.76
N LYS A 118 -11.37 7.15 -15.46
CA LYS A 118 -11.35 7.21 -16.94
C LYS A 118 -10.00 6.77 -17.54
N ARG A 119 -8.93 6.81 -16.75
CA ARG A 119 -7.58 6.38 -17.14
C ARG A 119 -7.26 4.94 -16.73
N LYS A 120 -8.23 4.18 -16.26
CA LYS A 120 -8.01 2.78 -15.85
C LYS A 120 -7.34 1.97 -16.96
N ALA A 121 -6.36 1.16 -16.60
CA ALA A 121 -5.78 0.19 -17.52
C ALA A 121 -6.76 -1.00 -17.64
N PRO A 122 -6.89 -1.60 -18.84
CA PRO A 122 -7.71 -2.80 -19.01
C PRO A 122 -7.22 -3.94 -18.11
N VAL A 123 -8.11 -4.53 -17.32
CA VAL A 123 -7.79 -5.60 -16.37
C VAL A 123 -7.14 -6.79 -17.06
N SER A 124 -7.64 -7.16 -18.26
CA SER A 124 -7.09 -8.25 -19.07
C SER A 124 -5.61 -8.02 -19.43
N LEU A 125 -5.24 -6.80 -19.82
CA LEU A 125 -3.85 -6.48 -20.17
C LEU A 125 -2.91 -6.58 -18.96
N ILE A 126 -3.36 -6.13 -17.80
CA ILE A 126 -2.59 -6.23 -16.56
C ILE A 126 -2.43 -7.71 -16.17
N ALA A 127 -3.51 -8.49 -16.24
CA ALA A 127 -3.47 -9.93 -15.95
C ALA A 127 -2.53 -10.69 -16.89
N ASP A 128 -2.56 -10.41 -18.19
CA ASP A 128 -1.66 -10.99 -19.19
C ASP A 128 -0.19 -10.66 -18.87
N ARG A 129 0.10 -9.46 -18.37
CA ARG A 129 1.46 -9.08 -17.99
C ARG A 129 1.95 -9.86 -16.78
N PHE A 130 1.13 -9.95 -15.72
CA PHE A 130 1.46 -10.80 -14.57
C PHE A 130 1.67 -12.26 -14.98
N GLN A 131 0.77 -12.83 -15.80
CA GLN A 131 0.88 -14.21 -16.24
C GLN A 131 2.17 -14.46 -17.06
N LYS A 132 2.58 -13.48 -17.88
CA LYS A 132 3.83 -13.55 -18.65
C LYS A 132 5.05 -13.66 -17.74
N TYR A 133 5.08 -12.91 -16.63
CA TYR A 133 6.24 -12.89 -15.73
C TYR A 133 6.23 -14.01 -14.69
N THR A 134 5.05 -14.45 -14.23
CA THR A 134 4.97 -15.47 -13.17
C THR A 134 4.72 -16.88 -13.67
N GLY A 135 4.13 -17.04 -14.84
CA GLY A 135 3.63 -18.33 -15.34
C GLY A 135 2.42 -18.88 -14.55
N HIS A 136 1.92 -18.14 -13.56
CA HIS A 136 0.78 -18.53 -12.72
C HIS A 136 -0.55 -17.99 -13.27
N VAL A 137 -1.64 -18.66 -12.90
CA VAL A 137 -3.00 -18.14 -13.18
C VAL A 137 -3.24 -16.89 -12.34
N VAL A 138 -3.61 -15.82 -13.02
CA VAL A 138 -3.96 -14.52 -12.43
C VAL A 138 -5.47 -14.34 -12.51
N GLU A 139 -6.09 -14.05 -11.39
CA GLU A 139 -7.52 -13.76 -11.35
C GLU A 139 -7.77 -12.29 -11.68
N ALA A 140 -8.78 -12.04 -12.50
CA ALA A 140 -9.09 -10.72 -13.03
C ALA A 140 -10.57 -10.38 -12.80
N TYR A 141 -10.81 -9.25 -12.12
CA TYR A 141 -12.14 -8.76 -11.77
C TYR A 141 -12.30 -7.32 -12.22
N GLU A 142 -13.39 -6.99 -12.90
CA GLU A 142 -13.71 -5.58 -13.24
C GLU A 142 -14.24 -4.81 -12.03
N ASP A 143 -14.81 -5.49 -11.05
CA ASP A 143 -15.38 -4.92 -9.83
C ASP A 143 -14.43 -5.12 -8.64
N ILE A 144 -14.14 -4.02 -7.94
CA ILE A 144 -13.26 -4.02 -6.78
C ILE A 144 -13.82 -4.85 -5.61
N ALA A 145 -15.14 -4.87 -5.43
CA ALA A 145 -15.73 -5.62 -4.34
C ALA A 145 -15.58 -7.13 -4.56
N GLU A 146 -15.76 -7.61 -5.79
CA GLU A 146 -15.53 -9.00 -6.16
C GLU A 146 -14.06 -9.39 -5.96
N ALA A 147 -13.13 -8.53 -6.38
CA ALA A 147 -11.69 -8.72 -6.20
C ALA A 147 -11.31 -8.83 -4.72
N MET A 148 -11.82 -7.92 -3.91
CA MET A 148 -11.52 -7.90 -2.47
C MET A 148 -12.18 -9.07 -1.73
N ASP A 149 -13.41 -9.44 -2.09
CA ASP A 149 -14.07 -10.63 -1.53
C ASP A 149 -13.31 -11.91 -1.89
N ALA A 150 -12.74 -12.01 -3.10
CA ALA A 150 -11.86 -13.10 -3.48
C ALA A 150 -10.55 -13.09 -2.64
N ALA A 151 -9.92 -11.92 -2.49
CA ALA A 151 -8.70 -11.78 -1.69
C ALA A 151 -8.90 -12.20 -0.23
N ILE A 152 -10.00 -11.80 0.39
CA ILE A 152 -10.31 -12.19 1.78
C ILE A 152 -10.60 -13.68 1.89
N ARG A 153 -11.32 -14.29 0.93
CA ARG A 153 -11.51 -15.76 0.91
C ARG A 153 -10.18 -16.50 0.86
N TYR A 154 -9.23 -16.06 0.03
CA TYR A 154 -7.90 -16.66 -0.01
C TYR A 154 -7.14 -16.47 1.30
N LYS A 155 -7.21 -15.29 1.90
CA LYS A 155 -6.61 -15.03 3.21
C LYS A 155 -7.14 -15.99 4.29
N GLU A 156 -8.45 -16.28 4.29
CA GLU A 156 -9.07 -17.23 5.22
C GLU A 156 -8.66 -18.70 4.97
N GLN A 157 -8.35 -19.05 3.72
CA GLN A 157 -7.94 -20.39 3.31
C GLN A 157 -6.44 -20.67 3.46
N ILE A 158 -5.61 -19.63 3.35
CA ILE A 158 -4.16 -19.74 3.36
C ILE A 158 -3.63 -19.31 4.73
N THR A 159 -3.18 -20.27 5.52
CA THR A 159 -2.59 -20.00 6.83
C THR A 159 -1.39 -19.06 6.72
N ASP A 160 -1.27 -18.15 7.68
CA ASP A 160 -0.20 -17.15 7.77
C ASP A 160 -0.09 -16.25 6.53
N SER A 161 -1.23 -15.84 5.99
CA SER A 161 -1.29 -14.98 4.82
C SER A 161 -1.76 -13.56 5.15
N ALA A 162 -1.40 -12.62 4.28
CA ALA A 162 -1.87 -11.25 4.31
C ALA A 162 -2.17 -10.75 2.89
N VAL A 163 -3.13 -9.83 2.80
CA VAL A 163 -3.53 -9.17 1.55
C VAL A 163 -2.80 -7.85 1.41
N TYR A 164 -2.22 -7.62 0.25
CA TYR A 164 -1.46 -6.43 -0.10
C TYR A 164 -2.05 -5.77 -1.35
N CYS A 165 -2.59 -4.57 -1.20
CA CYS A 165 -3.20 -3.81 -2.29
C CYS A 165 -2.25 -2.70 -2.73
N VAL A 166 -1.83 -2.69 -4.00
CA VAL A 166 -0.84 -1.74 -4.54
C VAL A 166 -1.05 -1.46 -6.03
N GLY A 167 -0.43 -0.41 -6.54
CA GLY A 167 -0.38 -0.04 -7.96
C GLY A 167 -1.13 1.24 -8.31
N SER A 168 -2.01 1.73 -7.42
CA SER A 168 -2.76 2.96 -7.64
C SER A 168 -3.27 3.58 -6.34
N LEU A 169 -3.19 4.90 -6.22
CA LEU A 169 -3.85 5.64 -5.13
C LEU A 169 -5.39 5.53 -5.19
N TYR A 170 -5.95 5.38 -6.40
CA TYR A 170 -7.40 5.12 -6.54
C TYR A 170 -7.79 3.79 -5.91
N LEU A 171 -6.98 2.74 -6.12
CA LEU A 171 -7.20 1.44 -5.50
C LEU A 171 -7.23 1.56 -3.97
N VAL A 172 -6.29 2.30 -3.37
CA VAL A 172 -6.27 2.54 -1.92
C VAL A 172 -7.59 3.13 -1.42
N GLY A 173 -8.10 4.16 -2.09
CA GLY A 173 -9.38 4.79 -1.73
C GLY A 173 -10.57 3.84 -1.86
N GLU A 174 -10.62 3.07 -2.94
CA GLU A 174 -11.71 2.14 -3.20
C GLU A 174 -11.71 0.95 -2.24
N VAL A 175 -10.55 0.42 -1.89
CA VAL A 175 -10.41 -0.64 -0.88
C VAL A 175 -10.88 -0.16 0.49
N LYS A 176 -10.52 1.07 0.90
CA LYS A 176 -11.02 1.67 2.15
C LYS A 176 -12.54 1.83 2.13
N CYS A 177 -13.11 2.31 1.03
CA CYS A 177 -14.57 2.42 0.87
C CYS A 177 -15.27 1.06 0.92
N TRP A 178 -14.71 0.04 0.27
CA TRP A 178 -15.22 -1.33 0.33
C TRP A 178 -15.22 -1.87 1.77
N LEU A 179 -14.11 -1.69 2.49
CA LEU A 179 -13.98 -2.13 3.88
C LEU A 179 -15.00 -1.46 4.80
N GLN A 180 -15.23 -0.16 4.64
CA GLN A 180 -16.23 0.57 5.40
C GLN A 180 -17.64 0.02 5.16
N LYS A 181 -18.02 -0.15 3.89
CA LYS A 181 -19.33 -0.73 3.53
C LYS A 181 -19.52 -2.15 4.06
N ARG A 182 -18.45 -2.95 4.10
CA ARG A 182 -18.46 -4.31 4.65
C ARG A 182 -18.72 -4.27 6.17
N LYS A 183 -18.07 -3.37 6.91
CA LYS A 183 -18.30 -3.18 8.36
C LYS A 183 -19.74 -2.75 8.66
N GLU A 184 -20.28 -1.82 7.88
CA GLU A 184 -21.68 -1.36 8.02
C GLU A 184 -22.70 -2.47 7.77
N ARG A 185 -22.46 -3.33 6.76
CA ARG A 185 -23.31 -4.50 6.49
C ARG A 185 -23.29 -5.52 7.61
N SER A 186 -22.10 -5.80 8.19
CA SER A 186 -21.98 -6.73 9.31
C SER A 186 -22.68 -6.22 10.56
N ALA A 187 -22.57 -4.94 10.87
CA ALA A 187 -23.26 -4.34 12.01
C ALA A 187 -24.80 -4.42 11.88
N ASN A 188 -25.33 -4.20 10.66
CA ASN A 188 -26.78 -4.26 10.41
C ASN A 188 -27.34 -5.71 10.38
N MET A 189 -26.50 -6.73 10.39
CA MET A 189 -26.95 -8.14 10.43
C MET A 189 -26.96 -8.71 11.87
N GLU A 190 -26.38 -7.99 12.82
CA GLU A 190 -26.34 -8.35 14.25
C GLU A 190 -27.46 -7.68 15.07
N GLU A 191 -28.21 -6.75 14.46
CA GLU A 191 -29.45 -6.15 15.01
C GLU A 191 -30.70 -6.91 14.54
#